data_4bc2c8378491e0d3699af932bc72f66f
#
_entry.id   4bc2c8378491e0d3699af932bc72f66f
#
_cell.length_a   1.000
_cell.length_b   1.000
_cell.length_c   1.000
_cell.angle_alpha   90.00
_cell.angle_beta   90.00
_cell.angle_gamma   90.00
#
_symmetry.space_group_name_H-M   'P 1'
#
loop_
_entity.id
_entity.type
_entity.pdbx_description
1 polymer ?
#
loop_
_entity_poly.entity_id
_entity_poly.type
_entity_poly.pdbx_seq_one_letter_code
_entity_poly.pdbx_strand_id
1 'polypeptide(L)'
;MANLTTSIGANLTLKNPVMTASGTFGYGIEYADLMDISQLGAIIVKGTTSEPRQGNAYPRMAETPAGMLNAVGLQNRGVDYFIEKIYPTIRDTGTNMIVNVGGSTIESYVECAEKIAALEDIPAIELNISCPNVKQGGMGFGLCASSAAEVVRAVRSVYPKTLIVKLSPNVTDIAEIARATEAEGADAVSLINTLLGMAIDTERRRPILSTITGGLSGPCVKPIALRMVWQTARAVKIPVIGLGGITSWRDAVEFMLAGASAVQIGTYNFVDPTISLKVIDGINTYCDRHGFSFASELVGKLDI
;
A
#
# COMPACT_ATOMS: atom_id res chain seq x y z
N MET A 1 21.83 -13.85 13.29
CA MET A 1 20.79 -12.96 12.72
C MET A 1 20.50 -13.39 11.29
N ALA A 2 19.24 -13.57 10.95
CA ALA A 2 18.82 -13.95 9.61
C ALA A 2 19.04 -12.80 8.62
N ASN A 3 19.22 -13.13 7.34
CA ASN A 3 19.20 -12.13 6.28
C ASN A 3 17.75 -11.73 5.96
N LEU A 4 17.38 -10.47 6.22
CA LEU A 4 16.04 -9.96 6.00
C LEU A 4 15.83 -9.41 4.58
N THR A 5 16.85 -9.39 3.73
CA THR A 5 16.74 -8.87 2.35
C THR A 5 15.65 -9.60 1.58
N THR A 6 14.80 -8.85 0.88
CA THR A 6 13.75 -9.41 0.03
C THR A 6 13.68 -8.66 -1.30
N SER A 7 13.27 -9.35 -2.36
CA SER A 7 13.11 -8.76 -3.70
C SER A 7 11.65 -8.61 -4.06
N ILE A 8 11.31 -7.47 -4.65
CA ILE A 8 9.98 -7.14 -5.17
C ILE A 8 10.11 -6.96 -6.69
N GLY A 9 9.77 -8.01 -7.43
CA GLY A 9 10.06 -8.05 -8.86
C GLY A 9 11.56 -8.13 -9.16
N ALA A 10 11.94 -7.85 -10.40
CA ALA A 10 13.31 -8.02 -10.87
C ALA A 10 14.28 -6.90 -10.44
N ASN A 11 13.77 -5.70 -10.15
CA ASN A 11 14.59 -4.48 -10.06
C ASN A 11 14.49 -3.76 -8.71
N LEU A 12 13.73 -4.28 -7.75
CA LEU A 12 13.60 -3.66 -6.42
C LEU A 12 14.02 -4.64 -5.34
N THR A 13 15.12 -4.32 -4.65
CA THR A 13 15.58 -5.05 -3.47
C THR A 13 15.38 -4.20 -2.23
N LEU A 14 14.72 -4.76 -1.23
CA LEU A 14 14.49 -4.18 0.09
C LEU A 14 15.48 -4.78 1.09
N LYS A 15 16.06 -3.97 1.98
CA LYS A 15 16.96 -4.45 3.05
C LYS A 15 16.26 -5.33 4.09
N ASN A 16 14.93 -5.20 4.21
CA ASN A 16 14.04 -6.05 5.01
C ASN A 16 12.61 -5.96 4.45
N PRO A 17 11.70 -6.88 4.81
CA PRO A 17 10.37 -6.97 4.21
C PRO A 17 9.36 -5.95 4.75
N VAL A 18 9.76 -4.98 5.58
CA VAL A 18 8.83 -4.06 6.26
C VAL A 18 8.82 -2.70 5.58
N MET A 19 7.65 -2.28 5.15
CA MET A 19 7.38 -1.00 4.53
C MET A 19 6.28 -0.24 5.27
N THR A 20 6.17 1.06 5.05
CA THR A 20 5.02 1.86 5.49
C THR A 20 3.97 1.95 4.40
N ALA A 21 2.68 2.01 4.78
CA ALA A 21 1.58 2.16 3.82
C ALA A 21 1.33 3.63 3.46
N SER A 22 1.04 3.90 2.20
CA SER A 22 0.68 5.24 1.74
C SER A 22 -0.49 5.84 2.51
N GLY A 23 -0.40 7.13 2.78
CA GLY A 23 -1.44 7.89 3.48
C GLY A 23 -1.36 7.86 5.00
N THR A 24 -0.42 7.10 5.59
CA THR A 24 -0.26 6.98 7.04
C THR A 24 1.14 7.35 7.54
N PHE A 25 2.04 7.70 6.63
CA PHE A 25 3.44 8.00 6.97
C PHE A 25 3.98 9.24 6.23
N GLY A 26 3.11 10.08 5.70
CA GLY A 26 3.49 11.30 4.98
C GLY A 26 4.45 11.03 3.81
N TYR A 27 5.55 11.73 3.82
CA TYR A 27 6.70 11.52 2.92
C TYR A 27 7.90 10.86 3.62
N GLY A 28 7.71 10.44 4.88
CA GLY A 28 8.72 9.80 5.72
C GLY A 28 9.49 10.77 6.60
N ILE A 29 9.86 11.93 6.09
CA ILE A 29 10.64 12.95 6.83
C ILE A 29 9.92 13.46 8.07
N GLU A 30 8.58 13.43 8.11
CA GLU A 30 7.77 13.80 9.26
C GLU A 30 7.96 12.85 10.46
N TYR A 31 8.52 11.66 10.23
CA TYR A 31 8.80 10.66 11.26
C TYR A 31 10.29 10.59 11.65
N ALA A 32 11.17 11.33 10.98
CA ALA A 32 12.62 11.27 11.20
C ALA A 32 13.05 11.65 12.61
N ASP A 33 12.29 12.52 13.30
CA ASP A 33 12.54 12.88 14.72
C ASP A 33 12.06 11.79 15.70
N LEU A 34 11.24 10.83 15.24
CA LEU A 34 10.66 9.78 16.09
C LEU A 34 11.39 8.44 15.91
N MET A 35 12.00 8.21 14.76
CA MET A 35 12.68 6.96 14.45
C MET A 35 13.69 7.13 13.32
N ASP A 36 14.67 6.25 13.26
CA ASP A 36 15.57 6.14 12.12
C ASP A 36 14.86 5.48 10.92
N ILE A 37 14.31 6.31 10.04
CA ILE A 37 13.57 5.89 8.85
C ILE A 37 14.44 5.13 7.83
N SER A 38 15.78 5.30 7.91
CA SER A 38 16.69 4.60 7.01
C SER A 38 16.70 3.09 7.24
N GLN A 39 16.24 2.61 8.39
CA GLN A 39 16.15 1.18 8.70
C GLN A 39 15.00 0.46 8.00
N LEU A 40 14.01 1.19 7.48
CA LEU A 40 12.87 0.61 6.78
C LEU A 40 13.27 -0.02 5.44
N GLY A 41 12.58 -1.06 5.02
CA GLY A 41 12.76 -1.66 3.69
C GLY A 41 12.37 -0.69 2.58
N ALA A 42 11.24 0.00 2.75
CA ALA A 42 10.82 1.11 1.90
C ALA A 42 9.76 1.98 2.60
N ILE A 43 9.57 3.19 2.10
CA ILE A 43 8.47 4.08 2.45
C ILE A 43 7.59 4.28 1.23
N ILE A 44 6.29 3.91 1.36
CA ILE A 44 5.30 4.26 0.35
C ILE A 44 4.79 5.66 0.70
N VAL A 45 5.23 6.65 -0.06
CA VAL A 45 4.90 8.06 0.23
C VAL A 45 3.43 8.38 -0.05
N LYS A 46 3.02 9.54 0.38
CA LYS A 46 1.67 10.08 0.17
C LYS A 46 1.23 9.96 -1.28
N GLY A 47 -0.01 9.52 -1.51
CA GLY A 47 -0.59 9.39 -2.84
C GLY A 47 -0.51 10.71 -3.63
N THR A 48 0.04 10.61 -4.84
CA THR A 48 0.29 11.72 -5.77
C THR A 48 -0.58 11.53 -7.01
N THR A 49 -1.16 12.61 -7.51
CA THR A 49 -1.99 12.65 -8.72
C THR A 49 -1.41 13.65 -9.73
N SER A 50 -1.78 13.55 -11.03
CA SER A 50 -1.33 14.50 -12.03
C SER A 50 -1.63 15.95 -11.62
N GLU A 51 -2.85 16.22 -11.20
CA GLU A 51 -3.33 17.51 -10.73
C GLU A 51 -3.48 17.57 -9.21
N PRO A 52 -3.38 18.78 -8.58
CA PRO A 52 -3.64 18.95 -7.16
C PRO A 52 -5.07 18.55 -6.77
N ARG A 53 -5.23 17.97 -5.56
CA ARG A 53 -6.54 17.62 -4.97
C ARG A 53 -6.68 18.18 -3.58
N GLN A 54 -7.80 18.87 -3.31
CA GLN A 54 -8.10 19.42 -1.98
C GLN A 54 -8.56 18.34 -0.99
N GLY A 55 -8.96 17.16 -1.50
CA GLY A 55 -9.61 16.14 -0.70
C GLY A 55 -11.07 16.46 -0.38
N ASN A 56 -11.67 15.61 0.46
CA ASN A 56 -13.07 15.75 0.87
C ASN A 56 -13.23 16.75 2.02
N ALA A 57 -14.45 17.23 2.21
CA ALA A 57 -14.84 18.08 3.33
C ALA A 57 -14.71 17.35 4.68
N TYR A 58 -14.62 18.10 5.78
CA TYR A 58 -14.64 17.57 7.15
C TYR A 58 -16.10 17.34 7.62
N PRO A 59 -16.30 16.38 8.56
CA PRO A 59 -15.34 15.40 9.09
C PRO A 59 -15.06 14.29 8.08
N ARG A 60 -13.80 13.92 7.95
CA ARG A 60 -13.33 12.92 6.97
C ARG A 60 -12.50 11.78 7.60
N MET A 61 -12.44 11.74 8.92
CA MET A 61 -11.86 10.65 9.70
C MET A 61 -12.70 10.39 10.93
N ALA A 62 -12.83 9.13 11.34
CA ALA A 62 -13.54 8.72 12.54
C ALA A 62 -12.91 7.45 13.12
N GLU A 63 -12.77 7.39 14.44
CA GLU A 63 -12.37 6.18 15.14
C GLU A 63 -13.51 5.16 15.16
N THR A 64 -13.16 3.88 15.22
CA THR A 64 -14.05 2.76 15.48
C THR A 64 -13.45 1.91 16.61
N PRO A 65 -14.22 0.99 17.25
CA PRO A 65 -13.72 0.21 18.40
C PRO A 65 -12.41 -0.55 18.15
N ALA A 66 -12.10 -0.94 16.91
CA ALA A 66 -10.91 -1.70 16.57
C ALA A 66 -10.25 -1.23 15.25
N GLY A 67 -10.35 0.05 14.94
CA GLY A 67 -9.78 0.62 13.73
C GLY A 67 -10.23 2.05 13.50
N MET A 68 -10.23 2.48 12.25
CA MET A 68 -10.68 3.81 11.88
C MET A 68 -11.32 3.83 10.50
N LEU A 69 -12.21 4.79 10.28
CA LEU A 69 -12.76 5.17 8.99
C LEU A 69 -12.07 6.42 8.48
N ASN A 70 -11.74 6.44 7.19
CA ASN A 70 -11.26 7.64 6.54
C ASN A 70 -11.92 7.86 5.17
N ALA A 71 -12.07 9.11 4.81
CA ALA A 71 -12.52 9.59 3.51
C ALA A 71 -11.71 10.83 3.11
N VAL A 72 -10.38 10.76 3.17
CA VAL A 72 -9.48 11.90 2.91
C VAL A 72 -9.61 12.43 1.49
N GLY A 73 -9.86 11.56 0.49
CA GLY A 73 -10.10 11.96 -0.89
C GLY A 73 -8.83 12.30 -1.68
N LEU A 74 -7.72 11.57 -1.42
CA LEU A 74 -6.43 11.75 -2.11
C LEU A 74 -5.88 13.19 -2.06
N GLN A 75 -6.07 13.90 -0.95
CA GLN A 75 -5.52 15.25 -0.80
C GLN A 75 -4.02 15.25 -1.07
N ASN A 76 -3.58 16.01 -2.08
CA ASN A 76 -2.17 16.18 -2.45
C ASN A 76 -2.01 17.42 -3.35
N ARG A 77 -0.77 17.83 -3.58
CA ARG A 77 -0.44 19.05 -4.34
C ARG A 77 -0.08 18.80 -5.81
N GLY A 78 -0.29 17.57 -6.29
CA GLY A 78 0.03 17.18 -7.66
C GLY A 78 1.49 16.76 -7.86
N VAL A 79 1.74 16.07 -8.99
CA VAL A 79 3.04 15.49 -9.31
C VAL A 79 4.12 16.53 -9.53
N ASP A 80 3.80 17.69 -10.11
CA ASP A 80 4.80 18.74 -10.37
C ASP A 80 5.32 19.31 -9.04
N TYR A 81 4.43 19.56 -8.08
CA TYR A 81 4.83 19.95 -6.72
C TYR A 81 5.66 18.87 -6.03
N PHE A 82 5.28 17.60 -6.21
CA PHE A 82 6.06 16.48 -5.66
C PHE A 82 7.50 16.51 -6.20
N ILE A 83 7.66 16.64 -7.51
CA ILE A 83 8.97 16.67 -8.17
C ILE A 83 9.82 17.87 -7.71
N GLU A 84 9.22 19.07 -7.69
CA GLU A 84 9.94 20.30 -7.41
C GLU A 84 10.27 20.52 -5.93
N LYS A 85 9.37 20.11 -5.03
CA LYS A 85 9.44 20.47 -3.60
C LYS A 85 9.66 19.31 -2.66
N ILE A 86 9.10 18.12 -2.95
CA ILE A 86 9.17 16.96 -2.05
C ILE A 86 10.34 16.06 -2.42
N TYR A 87 10.44 15.64 -3.66
CA TYR A 87 11.47 14.71 -4.12
C TYR A 87 12.90 15.12 -3.69
N PRO A 88 13.33 16.38 -3.80
CA PRO A 88 14.66 16.78 -3.34
C PRO A 88 14.91 16.56 -1.84
N THR A 89 13.86 16.49 -1.03
CA THR A 89 13.97 16.33 0.43
C THR A 89 13.97 14.87 0.87
N ILE A 90 13.51 13.95 0.02
CA ILE A 90 13.32 12.54 0.39
C ILE A 90 14.28 11.56 -0.31
N ARG A 91 14.95 11.98 -1.38
CA ARG A 91 15.79 11.09 -2.20
C ARG A 91 16.99 10.49 -1.44
N ASP A 92 17.51 11.21 -0.44
CA ASP A 92 18.72 10.84 0.30
C ASP A 92 18.42 10.27 1.72
N THR A 93 17.23 9.71 1.94
CA THR A 93 16.79 9.21 3.26
C THR A 93 17.40 7.86 3.66
N GLY A 94 18.18 7.24 2.79
CA GLY A 94 18.84 5.95 3.07
C GLY A 94 17.92 4.72 2.97
N THR A 95 16.66 4.90 2.54
CA THR A 95 15.72 3.82 2.23
C THR A 95 15.04 4.03 0.88
N ASN A 96 14.42 2.99 0.34
CA ASN A 96 13.67 3.10 -0.91
C ASN A 96 12.42 3.96 -0.72
N MET A 97 12.27 5.00 -1.54
CA MET A 97 11.05 5.81 -1.63
C MET A 97 10.22 5.33 -2.81
N ILE A 98 9.00 4.87 -2.54
CA ILE A 98 8.06 4.37 -3.55
C ILE A 98 6.88 5.34 -3.63
N VAL A 99 6.60 5.86 -4.81
CA VAL A 99 5.51 6.83 -4.98
C VAL A 99 4.18 6.13 -5.20
N ASN A 100 3.21 6.37 -4.32
CA ASN A 100 1.84 5.92 -4.56
C ASN A 100 1.17 6.84 -5.58
N VAL A 101 0.78 6.28 -6.73
CA VAL A 101 0.18 7.02 -7.85
C VAL A 101 -1.32 6.79 -7.86
N GLY A 102 -2.08 7.88 -7.80
CA GLY A 102 -3.54 7.88 -7.92
C GLY A 102 -4.01 8.68 -9.13
N GLY A 103 -5.20 8.37 -9.63
CA GLY A 103 -5.80 9.07 -10.76
C GLY A 103 -7.33 8.95 -10.77
N SER A 104 -7.98 9.67 -11.68
CA SER A 104 -9.42 9.55 -11.96
C SER A 104 -9.71 9.07 -13.37
N THR A 105 -8.75 9.19 -14.27
CA THR A 105 -8.80 8.70 -15.65
C THR A 105 -7.49 8.00 -15.97
N ILE A 106 -7.45 7.17 -16.99
CA ILE A 106 -6.26 6.47 -17.44
C ILE A 106 -5.15 7.48 -17.78
N GLU A 107 -5.51 8.56 -18.47
CA GLU A 107 -4.58 9.62 -18.86
C GLU A 107 -3.90 10.26 -17.64
N SER A 108 -4.67 10.49 -16.55
CA SER A 108 -4.13 11.08 -15.33
C SER A 108 -3.15 10.13 -14.59
N TYR A 109 -3.37 8.82 -14.67
CA TYR A 109 -2.40 7.83 -14.16
C TYR A 109 -1.14 7.80 -15.02
N VAL A 110 -1.29 7.78 -16.34
CA VAL A 110 -0.18 7.74 -17.31
C VAL A 110 0.70 9.00 -17.15
N GLU A 111 0.11 10.19 -17.17
CA GLU A 111 0.84 11.45 -16.99
C GLU A 111 1.64 11.47 -15.68
N CYS A 112 1.01 11.07 -14.57
CA CYS A 112 1.68 11.06 -13.28
C CYS A 112 2.84 10.04 -13.26
N ALA A 113 2.62 8.83 -13.78
CA ALA A 113 3.63 7.78 -13.84
C ALA A 113 4.81 8.14 -14.74
N GLU A 114 4.56 8.76 -15.91
CA GLU A 114 5.58 9.20 -16.85
C GLU A 114 6.51 10.26 -16.22
N LYS A 115 5.94 11.25 -15.55
CA LYS A 115 6.72 12.27 -14.83
C LYS A 115 7.59 11.68 -13.73
N ILE A 116 7.07 10.69 -12.98
CA ILE A 116 7.82 10.00 -11.93
C ILE A 116 8.90 9.07 -12.51
N ALA A 117 8.68 8.48 -13.68
CA ALA A 117 9.65 7.60 -14.32
C ALA A 117 11.01 8.29 -14.58
N ALA A 118 11.00 9.62 -14.78
CA ALA A 118 12.20 10.44 -14.98
C ALA A 118 13.04 10.63 -13.69
N LEU A 119 12.52 10.30 -12.51
CA LEU A 119 13.23 10.47 -11.23
C LEU A 119 14.10 9.25 -10.94
N GLU A 120 15.43 9.38 -11.08
CA GLU A 120 16.38 8.26 -10.99
C GLU A 120 16.30 7.52 -9.64
N ASP A 121 16.22 8.25 -8.52
CA ASP A 121 16.23 7.70 -7.16
C ASP A 121 14.89 7.11 -6.72
N ILE A 122 13.85 7.17 -7.55
CA ILE A 122 12.57 6.50 -7.30
C ILE A 122 12.56 5.16 -8.02
N PRO A 123 12.75 4.02 -7.29
CA PRO A 123 12.90 2.71 -7.91
C PRO A 123 11.57 2.07 -8.32
N ALA A 124 10.46 2.52 -7.76
CA ALA A 124 9.14 1.92 -7.97
C ALA A 124 8.00 2.92 -7.80
N ILE A 125 6.85 2.59 -8.37
CA ILE A 125 5.55 3.20 -8.02
C ILE A 125 4.60 2.13 -7.49
N GLU A 126 3.69 2.56 -6.58
CA GLU A 126 2.51 1.79 -6.17
C GLU A 126 1.27 2.41 -6.83
N LEU A 127 0.76 1.76 -7.86
CA LEU A 127 -0.41 2.21 -8.62
C LEU A 127 -1.68 1.94 -7.83
N ASN A 128 -2.33 2.97 -7.33
CA ASN A 128 -3.53 2.88 -6.52
C ASN A 128 -4.79 2.89 -7.40
N ILE A 129 -5.24 1.72 -7.83
CA ILE A 129 -6.45 1.55 -8.66
C ILE A 129 -7.74 1.48 -7.84
N SER A 130 -7.67 1.62 -6.52
CA SER A 130 -8.81 1.47 -5.60
C SER A 130 -9.67 2.72 -5.44
N CYS A 131 -9.38 3.83 -6.15
CA CYS A 131 -10.10 5.09 -5.98
C CYS A 131 -11.52 5.00 -6.57
N PRO A 132 -12.59 5.23 -5.77
CA PRO A 132 -13.98 5.09 -6.23
C PRO A 132 -14.47 6.22 -7.13
N ASN A 133 -13.66 7.24 -7.40
CA ASN A 133 -14.08 8.47 -8.09
C ASN A 133 -13.78 8.44 -9.59
N VAL A 134 -14.46 7.60 -10.36
CA VAL A 134 -14.42 7.67 -11.82
C VAL A 134 -15.71 8.28 -12.35
N LYS A 135 -15.59 9.36 -13.11
CA LYS A 135 -16.74 10.10 -13.71
C LYS A 135 -17.55 9.29 -14.75
N GLN A 136 -17.09 8.12 -15.16
CA GLN A 136 -17.82 7.23 -16.07
C GLN A 136 -18.33 6.00 -15.32
N GLY A 137 -19.59 6.03 -14.89
CA GLY A 137 -20.31 4.87 -14.36
C GLY A 137 -20.10 4.52 -12.90
N GLY A 138 -19.33 5.30 -12.11
CA GLY A 138 -19.25 5.14 -10.65
C GLY A 138 -18.44 3.93 -10.15
N MET A 139 -17.77 3.18 -11.02
CA MET A 139 -16.93 2.05 -10.64
C MET A 139 -15.44 2.42 -10.71
N GLY A 140 -14.70 2.20 -9.60
CA GLY A 140 -13.26 2.36 -9.58
C GLY A 140 -12.55 1.31 -10.44
N PHE A 141 -11.40 1.64 -11.02
CA PHE A 141 -10.61 0.75 -11.89
C PHE A 141 -10.29 -0.61 -11.24
N GLY A 142 -10.17 -0.66 -9.93
CA GLY A 142 -9.85 -1.89 -9.19
C GLY A 142 -11.05 -2.78 -8.84
N LEU A 143 -12.26 -2.52 -9.37
CA LEU A 143 -13.47 -3.29 -9.06
C LEU A 143 -13.77 -4.41 -10.07
N CYS A 144 -13.17 -4.39 -11.26
CA CYS A 144 -13.24 -5.49 -12.21
C CYS A 144 -11.92 -5.72 -12.94
N ALA A 145 -11.70 -6.96 -13.41
CA ALA A 145 -10.46 -7.37 -14.02
C ALA A 145 -10.13 -6.58 -15.30
N SER A 146 -11.12 -6.31 -16.14
CA SER A 146 -10.91 -5.60 -17.41
C SER A 146 -10.45 -4.16 -17.22
N SER A 147 -11.06 -3.41 -16.31
CA SER A 147 -10.65 -2.03 -16.04
C SER A 147 -9.30 -1.95 -15.30
N ALA A 148 -9.01 -2.93 -14.43
CA ALA A 148 -7.69 -3.05 -13.80
C ALA A 148 -6.60 -3.33 -14.85
N ALA A 149 -6.85 -4.26 -15.76
CA ALA A 149 -5.95 -4.58 -16.88
C ALA A 149 -5.67 -3.35 -17.76
N GLU A 150 -6.72 -2.60 -18.11
CA GLU A 150 -6.59 -1.44 -18.99
C GLU A 150 -5.68 -0.36 -18.41
N VAL A 151 -5.88 0.02 -17.14
CA VAL A 151 -5.04 1.04 -16.50
C VAL A 151 -3.61 0.55 -16.29
N VAL A 152 -3.40 -0.72 -15.92
CA VAL A 152 -2.04 -1.28 -15.74
C VAL A 152 -1.28 -1.31 -17.05
N ARG A 153 -1.90 -1.77 -18.14
CA ARG A 153 -1.32 -1.77 -19.49
C ARG A 153 -0.90 -0.37 -19.92
N ALA A 154 -1.78 0.61 -19.72
CA ALA A 154 -1.50 2.00 -20.08
C ALA A 154 -0.32 2.57 -19.29
N VAL A 155 -0.29 2.37 -17.97
CA VAL A 155 0.82 2.83 -17.12
C VAL A 155 2.11 2.08 -17.43
N ARG A 156 2.06 0.75 -17.65
CA ARG A 156 3.24 -0.05 -18.02
C ARG A 156 3.92 0.46 -19.28
N SER A 157 3.16 0.97 -20.24
CA SER A 157 3.72 1.46 -21.51
C SER A 157 4.65 2.68 -21.36
N VAL A 158 4.54 3.43 -20.27
CA VAL A 158 5.33 4.64 -19.98
C VAL A 158 6.24 4.51 -18.75
N TYR A 159 6.03 3.49 -17.90
CA TYR A 159 6.78 3.31 -16.66
C TYR A 159 7.63 2.03 -16.71
N PRO A 160 8.96 2.13 -16.98
CA PRO A 160 9.82 0.96 -17.18
C PRO A 160 10.33 0.32 -15.87
N LYS A 161 10.23 1.01 -14.73
CA LYS A 161 10.73 0.54 -13.42
C LYS A 161 9.71 -0.39 -12.73
N THR A 162 9.95 -0.76 -11.47
CA THR A 162 9.07 -1.66 -10.72
C THR A 162 7.68 -1.05 -10.52
N LEU A 163 6.67 -1.75 -11.06
CA LEU A 163 5.25 -1.38 -10.99
C LEU A 163 4.52 -2.29 -10.01
N ILE A 164 4.19 -1.76 -8.83
CA ILE A 164 3.35 -2.43 -7.83
C ILE A 164 1.92 -1.98 -8.05
N VAL A 165 0.94 -2.90 -8.05
CA VAL A 165 -0.48 -2.54 -8.20
C VAL A 165 -1.22 -2.79 -6.89
N LYS A 166 -1.81 -1.72 -6.32
CA LYS A 166 -2.56 -1.79 -5.06
C LYS A 166 -4.02 -2.11 -5.28
N LEU A 167 -4.44 -3.29 -4.80
CA LEU A 167 -5.74 -3.88 -5.02
C LEU A 167 -6.78 -3.46 -3.96
N SER A 168 -8.03 -3.34 -4.41
CA SER A 168 -9.19 -3.08 -3.55
C SER A 168 -9.72 -4.38 -2.93
N PRO A 169 -10.09 -4.39 -1.64
CA PRO A 169 -10.78 -5.53 -1.03
C PRO A 169 -12.29 -5.56 -1.34
N ASN A 170 -12.84 -4.51 -1.97
CA ASN A 170 -14.28 -4.36 -2.19
C ASN A 170 -14.71 -5.08 -3.48
N VAL A 171 -14.28 -6.33 -3.63
CA VAL A 171 -14.50 -7.19 -4.79
C VAL A 171 -14.88 -8.61 -4.33
N THR A 172 -15.53 -9.36 -5.20
CA THR A 172 -15.91 -10.75 -4.90
C THR A 172 -14.69 -11.70 -4.96
N ASP A 173 -13.86 -11.57 -6.00
CA ASP A 173 -12.63 -12.35 -6.18
C ASP A 173 -11.44 -11.41 -6.46
N ILE A 174 -10.62 -11.21 -5.43
CA ILE A 174 -9.41 -10.38 -5.55
C ILE A 174 -8.32 -11.06 -6.38
N ALA A 175 -8.31 -12.39 -6.42
CA ALA A 175 -7.33 -13.15 -7.19
C ALA A 175 -7.55 -12.99 -8.70
N GLU A 176 -8.79 -12.81 -9.15
CA GLU A 176 -9.10 -12.49 -10.55
C GLU A 176 -8.47 -11.15 -10.96
N ILE A 177 -8.62 -10.11 -10.11
CA ILE A 177 -8.02 -8.80 -10.36
C ILE A 177 -6.49 -8.91 -10.37
N ALA A 178 -5.90 -9.65 -9.43
CA ALA A 178 -4.46 -9.85 -9.35
C ALA A 178 -3.89 -10.52 -10.61
N ARG A 179 -4.54 -11.59 -11.11
CA ARG A 179 -4.13 -12.24 -12.37
C ARG A 179 -4.22 -11.30 -13.57
N ALA A 180 -5.26 -10.47 -13.63
CA ALA A 180 -5.42 -9.50 -14.71
C ALA A 180 -4.31 -8.43 -14.69
N THR A 181 -3.91 -7.94 -13.49
CA THR A 181 -2.82 -6.97 -13.38
C THR A 181 -1.45 -7.58 -13.67
N GLU A 182 -1.20 -8.84 -13.25
CA GLU A 182 0.01 -9.59 -13.60
C GLU A 182 0.14 -9.75 -15.11
N ALA A 183 -0.94 -10.14 -15.80
CA ALA A 183 -0.95 -10.34 -17.25
C ALA A 183 -0.61 -9.06 -18.04
N GLU A 184 -0.86 -7.89 -17.47
CA GLU A 184 -0.56 -6.58 -18.07
C GLU A 184 0.78 -5.97 -17.60
N GLY A 185 1.63 -6.76 -16.92
CA GLY A 185 3.00 -6.40 -16.62
C GLY A 185 3.20 -5.71 -15.25
N ALA A 186 2.31 -5.95 -14.29
CA ALA A 186 2.64 -5.63 -12.90
C ALA A 186 3.82 -6.49 -12.42
N ASP A 187 4.79 -5.89 -11.73
CA ASP A 187 5.94 -6.60 -11.14
C ASP A 187 5.61 -7.14 -9.74
N ALA A 188 4.61 -6.58 -9.08
CA ALA A 188 4.10 -7.03 -7.79
C ALA A 188 2.66 -6.51 -7.57
N VAL A 189 1.94 -7.12 -6.64
CA VAL A 189 0.66 -6.60 -6.16
C VAL A 189 0.73 -6.32 -4.67
N SER A 190 0.07 -5.24 -4.21
CA SER A 190 -0.12 -4.93 -2.78
C SER A 190 -1.61 -4.99 -2.43
N LEU A 191 -1.95 -5.60 -1.32
CA LEU A 191 -3.32 -5.72 -0.83
C LEU A 191 -3.39 -5.91 0.69
N ILE A 192 -4.36 -5.32 1.34
CA ILE A 192 -5.56 -4.70 0.81
C ILE A 192 -5.55 -3.18 0.99
N ASN A 193 -6.26 -2.46 0.11
CA ASN A 193 -6.69 -1.11 0.44
C ASN A 193 -7.81 -1.19 1.49
N THR A 194 -8.52 -0.10 1.79
CA THR A 194 -9.52 -0.04 2.85
C THR A 194 -10.86 -0.67 2.43
N LEU A 195 -11.54 -1.33 3.37
CA LEU A 195 -12.90 -1.84 3.20
C LEU A 195 -13.91 -0.69 3.32
N LEU A 196 -14.95 -0.72 2.50
CA LEU A 196 -16.03 0.27 2.59
C LEU A 196 -16.82 0.06 3.89
N GLY A 197 -16.95 1.12 4.68
CA GLY A 197 -17.66 1.12 5.95
C GLY A 197 -18.42 2.41 6.22
N MET A 198 -19.19 2.43 7.30
CA MET A 198 -20.01 3.58 7.72
C MET A 198 -20.05 3.67 9.25
N ALA A 199 -20.14 4.90 9.78
CA ALA A 199 -20.45 5.15 11.19
C ALA A 199 -21.54 6.22 11.30
N ILE A 200 -22.42 6.06 12.29
CA ILE A 200 -23.60 6.91 12.53
C ILE A 200 -23.49 7.54 13.92
N ASP A 201 -23.69 8.85 13.98
CA ASP A 201 -23.97 9.59 15.21
C ASP A 201 -25.45 9.37 15.56
N THR A 202 -25.72 8.57 16.58
CA THR A 202 -27.10 8.19 16.97
C THR A 202 -27.90 9.36 17.52
N GLU A 203 -27.26 10.29 18.24
CA GLU A 203 -27.93 11.44 18.81
C GLU A 203 -28.37 12.42 17.72
N ARG A 204 -27.49 12.64 16.74
CA ARG A 204 -27.79 13.53 15.62
C ARG A 204 -28.50 12.84 14.45
N ARG A 205 -28.56 11.51 14.47
CA ARG A 205 -29.17 10.64 13.44
C ARG A 205 -28.64 10.94 12.04
N ARG A 206 -27.29 11.06 11.93
CA ARG A 206 -26.59 11.38 10.68
C ARG A 206 -25.25 10.63 10.59
N PRO A 207 -24.69 10.44 9.37
CA PRO A 207 -23.36 9.91 9.21
C PRO A 207 -22.30 10.75 9.93
N ILE A 208 -21.26 10.11 10.48
CA ILE A 208 -20.13 10.80 11.10
C ILE A 208 -19.27 11.46 10.01
N LEU A 209 -19.02 10.74 8.90
CA LEU A 209 -18.22 11.27 7.79
C LEU A 209 -19.07 12.13 6.84
N SER A 210 -18.48 13.19 6.30
CA SER A 210 -19.12 14.08 5.31
C SER A 210 -19.51 13.37 4.02
N THR A 211 -18.81 12.28 3.68
CA THR A 211 -19.03 11.43 2.50
C THR A 211 -19.99 10.26 2.75
N ILE A 212 -20.63 10.20 3.93
CA ILE A 212 -21.51 9.13 4.40
C ILE A 212 -20.72 7.85 4.70
N THR A 213 -19.99 7.30 3.73
CA THR A 213 -19.13 6.12 3.86
C THR A 213 -17.66 6.50 3.79
N GLY A 214 -16.80 5.62 4.28
CA GLY A 214 -15.34 5.76 4.23
C GLY A 214 -14.63 4.43 4.21
N GLY A 215 -13.32 4.45 4.04
CA GLY A 215 -12.48 3.27 4.07
C GLY A 215 -12.16 2.86 5.51
N LEU A 216 -12.57 1.65 5.90
CA LEU A 216 -12.24 1.03 7.19
C LEU A 216 -10.84 0.40 7.13
N SER A 217 -10.03 0.68 8.15
CA SER A 217 -8.67 0.16 8.33
C SER A 217 -8.37 -0.10 9.81
N GLY A 218 -7.23 -0.71 10.11
CA GLY A 218 -6.82 -1.05 11.47
C GLY A 218 -7.01 -2.54 11.81
N PRO A 219 -6.83 -2.96 13.07
CA PRO A 219 -6.84 -4.36 13.47
C PRO A 219 -8.06 -5.16 13.04
N CYS A 220 -9.22 -4.53 12.95
CA CYS A 220 -10.50 -5.15 12.56
C CYS A 220 -10.47 -5.78 11.15
N VAL A 221 -9.62 -5.30 10.23
CA VAL A 221 -9.57 -5.82 8.87
C VAL A 221 -8.56 -6.95 8.66
N LYS A 222 -7.68 -7.25 9.67
CA LYS A 222 -6.60 -8.24 9.52
C LYS A 222 -7.08 -9.60 9.02
N PRO A 223 -8.12 -10.24 9.56
CA PRO A 223 -8.54 -11.57 9.11
C PRO A 223 -8.97 -11.59 7.62
N ILE A 224 -9.56 -10.50 7.15
CA ILE A 224 -9.98 -10.35 5.75
C ILE A 224 -8.76 -10.16 4.86
N ALA A 225 -7.85 -9.25 5.26
CA ALA A 225 -6.62 -8.97 4.53
C ALA A 225 -5.74 -10.23 4.41
N LEU A 226 -5.56 -10.97 5.52
CA LEU A 226 -4.77 -12.19 5.56
C LEU A 226 -5.31 -13.26 4.60
N ARG A 227 -6.64 -13.51 4.62
CA ARG A 227 -7.30 -14.42 3.69
C ARG A 227 -7.08 -13.99 2.23
N MET A 228 -7.25 -12.70 1.93
CA MET A 228 -7.09 -12.19 0.57
C MET A 228 -5.64 -12.30 0.07
N VAL A 229 -4.65 -12.03 0.93
CA VAL A 229 -3.23 -12.25 0.63
C VAL A 229 -2.95 -13.72 0.34
N TRP A 230 -3.45 -14.64 1.16
CA TRP A 230 -3.28 -16.08 0.95
C TRP A 230 -3.89 -16.53 -0.39
N GLN A 231 -5.10 -16.05 -0.74
CA GLN A 231 -5.74 -16.36 -2.02
C GLN A 231 -4.94 -15.82 -3.21
N THR A 232 -4.47 -14.57 -3.11
CA THR A 232 -3.71 -13.92 -4.17
C THR A 232 -2.35 -14.58 -4.38
N ALA A 233 -1.61 -14.87 -3.33
CA ALA A 233 -0.30 -15.52 -3.41
C ALA A 233 -0.33 -16.91 -4.07
N ARG A 234 -1.49 -17.59 -4.03
CA ARG A 234 -1.71 -18.87 -4.74
C ARG A 234 -2.16 -18.69 -6.20
N ALA A 235 -2.52 -17.49 -6.58
CA ALA A 235 -3.12 -17.20 -7.89
C ALA A 235 -2.17 -16.53 -8.88
N VAL A 236 -1.12 -15.85 -8.38
CA VAL A 236 -0.13 -15.13 -9.19
C VAL A 236 1.28 -15.65 -8.93
N LYS A 237 2.22 -15.32 -9.83
CA LYS A 237 3.64 -15.69 -9.73
C LYS A 237 4.50 -14.50 -9.23
N ILE A 238 3.98 -13.29 -9.38
CA ILE A 238 4.66 -12.07 -8.94
C ILE A 238 4.56 -11.92 -7.41
N PRO A 239 5.52 -11.22 -6.75
CA PRO A 239 5.49 -10.97 -5.32
C PRO A 239 4.19 -10.33 -4.86
N VAL A 240 3.70 -10.77 -3.69
CA VAL A 240 2.54 -10.21 -3.01
C VAL A 240 3.01 -9.43 -1.79
N ILE A 241 2.54 -8.21 -1.64
CA ILE A 241 2.82 -7.34 -0.51
C ILE A 241 1.55 -7.26 0.33
N GLY A 242 1.63 -7.76 1.58
CA GLY A 242 0.48 -7.83 2.47
C GLY A 242 0.31 -6.58 3.32
N LEU A 243 -0.91 -6.04 3.41
CA LEU A 243 -1.24 -4.97 4.35
C LEU A 243 -2.69 -5.04 4.82
N GLY A 244 -2.93 -4.49 6.02
CA GLY A 244 -4.25 -4.44 6.64
C GLY A 244 -4.27 -5.05 8.04
N GLY A 245 -4.27 -4.18 9.05
CA GLY A 245 -4.39 -4.57 10.44
C GLY A 245 -3.13 -5.12 11.11
N ILE A 246 -1.95 -4.90 10.54
CA ILE A 246 -0.67 -5.27 11.15
C ILE A 246 -0.38 -4.32 12.31
N THR A 247 -0.26 -4.87 13.52
CA THR A 247 0.00 -4.15 14.79
C THR A 247 1.19 -4.71 15.55
N SER A 248 1.75 -5.82 15.09
CA SER A 248 2.88 -6.51 15.73
C SER A 248 3.67 -7.32 14.70
N TRP A 249 4.87 -7.76 15.10
CA TRP A 249 5.66 -8.67 14.29
C TRP A 249 4.97 -10.02 14.04
N ARG A 250 4.11 -10.46 14.96
CA ARG A 250 3.34 -11.71 14.78
C ARG A 250 2.40 -11.58 13.60
N ASP A 251 1.70 -10.45 13.49
CA ASP A 251 0.82 -10.20 12.34
C ASP A 251 1.61 -10.21 11.04
N ALA A 252 2.79 -9.56 11.00
CA ALA A 252 3.64 -9.56 9.82
C ALA A 252 4.09 -10.97 9.41
N VAL A 253 4.49 -11.80 10.38
CA VAL A 253 4.85 -13.21 10.14
C VAL A 253 3.65 -14.00 9.61
N GLU A 254 2.42 -13.79 10.13
CA GLU A 254 1.21 -14.42 9.60
C GLU A 254 1.02 -14.10 8.11
N PHE A 255 1.21 -12.82 7.72
CA PHE A 255 1.14 -12.42 6.31
C PHE A 255 2.22 -13.09 5.45
N MET A 256 3.45 -13.19 5.95
CA MET A 256 4.54 -13.86 5.23
C MET A 256 4.27 -15.35 5.08
N LEU A 257 3.83 -16.04 6.13
CA LEU A 257 3.43 -17.44 6.07
C LEU A 257 2.28 -17.67 5.08
N ALA A 258 1.34 -16.72 4.97
CA ALA A 258 0.25 -16.76 3.99
C ALA A 258 0.70 -16.52 2.55
N GLY A 259 1.96 -16.08 2.32
CA GLY A 259 2.56 -15.90 1.00
C GLY A 259 2.96 -14.46 0.65
N ALA A 260 2.91 -13.53 1.60
CA ALA A 260 3.41 -12.19 1.37
C ALA A 260 4.95 -12.17 1.37
N SER A 261 5.56 -11.61 0.32
CA SER A 261 7.01 -11.39 0.23
C SER A 261 7.47 -10.19 1.07
N ALA A 262 6.58 -9.25 1.32
CA ALA A 262 6.78 -8.07 2.16
C ALA A 262 5.45 -7.61 2.76
N VAL A 263 5.51 -6.71 3.74
CA VAL A 263 4.33 -6.17 4.43
C VAL A 263 4.38 -4.65 4.48
N GLN A 264 3.19 -4.00 4.49
CA GLN A 264 3.08 -2.56 4.72
C GLN A 264 2.30 -2.31 6.01
N ILE A 265 2.80 -1.43 6.86
CA ILE A 265 2.14 -1.00 8.09
C ILE A 265 1.45 0.35 7.84
N GLY A 266 0.14 0.39 8.08
CA GLY A 266 -0.69 1.58 7.84
C GLY A 266 -1.16 2.24 9.12
N THR A 267 -2.43 2.09 9.44
CA THR A 267 -3.15 2.76 10.53
C THR A 267 -2.41 2.72 11.88
N TYR A 268 -1.69 1.66 12.17
CA TYR A 268 -1.01 1.52 13.47
C TYR A 268 0.18 2.48 13.64
N ASN A 269 0.70 3.10 12.56
CA ASN A 269 1.67 4.19 12.65
C ASN A 269 1.14 5.39 13.45
N PHE A 270 -0.19 5.60 13.48
CA PHE A 270 -0.82 6.65 14.29
C PHE A 270 -0.88 6.31 15.79
N VAL A 271 -0.78 5.02 16.14
CA VAL A 271 -0.79 4.53 17.53
C VAL A 271 0.64 4.41 18.07
N ASP A 272 1.51 3.82 17.26
CA ASP A 272 2.92 3.62 17.57
C ASP A 272 3.78 3.99 16.35
N PRO A 273 4.36 5.20 16.31
CA PRO A 273 5.20 5.65 15.20
C PRO A 273 6.42 4.75 14.93
N THR A 274 6.89 4.01 15.94
CA THR A 274 8.08 3.15 15.86
C THR A 274 7.75 1.69 15.55
N ILE A 275 6.48 1.36 15.32
CA ILE A 275 6.02 -0.03 15.13
C ILE A 275 6.79 -0.78 14.03
N SER A 276 7.14 -0.10 12.95
CA SER A 276 7.85 -0.72 11.84
C SER A 276 9.22 -1.28 12.25
N LEU A 277 9.97 -0.58 13.12
CA LEU A 277 11.24 -1.07 13.67
C LEU A 277 11.03 -2.29 14.58
N LYS A 278 10.00 -2.26 15.44
CA LYS A 278 9.65 -3.39 16.30
C LYS A 278 9.24 -4.64 15.50
N VAL A 279 8.60 -4.42 14.35
CA VAL A 279 8.23 -5.52 13.43
C VAL A 279 9.48 -6.10 12.76
N ILE A 280 10.43 -5.27 12.31
CA ILE A 280 11.70 -5.73 11.73
C ILE A 280 12.46 -6.62 12.75
N ASP A 281 12.64 -6.13 13.98
CA ASP A 281 13.32 -6.86 15.06
C ASP A 281 12.60 -8.17 15.40
N GLY A 282 11.28 -8.14 15.42
CA GLY A 282 10.46 -9.30 15.70
C GLY A 282 10.53 -10.38 14.62
N ILE A 283 10.56 -10.01 13.34
CA ILE A 283 10.75 -10.95 12.22
C ILE A 283 12.14 -11.59 12.33
N ASN A 284 13.19 -10.79 12.58
CA ASN A 284 14.56 -11.31 12.76
C ASN A 284 14.63 -12.33 13.91
N THR A 285 14.07 -11.97 15.07
CA THR A 285 14.01 -12.86 16.25
C THR A 285 13.23 -14.14 15.96
N TYR A 286 12.14 -14.05 15.18
CA TYR A 286 11.37 -15.23 14.77
C TYR A 286 12.19 -16.14 13.87
N CYS A 287 12.87 -15.60 12.87
CA CYS A 287 13.73 -16.35 11.98
C CYS A 287 14.85 -17.07 12.75
N ASP A 288 15.57 -16.37 13.63
CA ASP A 288 16.64 -16.95 14.45
C ASP A 288 16.12 -18.11 15.31
N ARG A 289 14.95 -17.94 15.97
CA ARG A 289 14.35 -18.96 16.84
C ARG A 289 13.91 -20.21 16.09
N HIS A 290 13.50 -20.06 14.82
CA HIS A 290 13.01 -21.18 13.99
C HIS A 290 14.06 -21.69 13.00
N GLY A 291 15.31 -21.17 13.03
CA GLY A 291 16.41 -21.64 12.22
C GLY A 291 16.36 -21.23 10.75
N PHE A 292 15.61 -20.18 10.41
CA PHE A 292 15.61 -19.61 9.07
C PHE A 292 16.84 -18.75 8.85
N SER A 293 17.55 -18.97 7.75
CA SER A 293 18.70 -18.16 7.35
C SER A 293 18.28 -16.88 6.63
N PHE A 294 17.13 -16.90 5.96
CA PHE A 294 16.57 -15.80 5.21
C PHE A 294 15.09 -15.58 5.55
N ALA A 295 14.65 -14.32 5.69
CA ALA A 295 13.25 -14.02 5.90
C ALA A 295 12.34 -14.48 4.74
N SER A 296 12.88 -14.55 3.52
CA SER A 296 12.16 -15.07 2.35
C SER A 296 11.78 -16.56 2.48
N GLU A 297 12.42 -17.32 3.35
CA GLU A 297 12.07 -18.73 3.61
C GLU A 297 10.71 -18.87 4.34
N LEU A 298 10.20 -17.79 4.96
CA LEU A 298 8.88 -17.76 5.58
C LEU A 298 7.74 -17.71 4.55
N VAL A 299 8.03 -17.20 3.33
CA VAL A 299 7.00 -16.90 2.35
C VAL A 299 6.27 -18.18 1.90
N GLY A 300 4.97 -18.24 2.21
CA GLY A 300 4.12 -19.37 1.84
C GLY A 300 4.36 -20.65 2.63
N LYS A 301 5.02 -20.59 3.81
CA LYS A 301 5.30 -21.77 4.67
C LYS A 301 4.15 -22.12 5.63
N LEU A 302 2.94 -21.73 5.30
CA LEU A 302 1.76 -22.17 6.05
C LEU A 302 1.47 -23.64 5.77
N ASP A 303 1.49 -24.47 6.82
CA ASP A 303 1.08 -25.88 6.74
C ASP A 303 -0.45 -25.97 6.68
N ILE A 304 -1.01 -26.55 5.60
CA ILE A 304 -2.44 -26.76 5.36
C ILE A 304 -2.68 -28.09 4.66
#